data_2ffb48a90c2c069d10730585b41ec542
#
_entry.id   2ffb48a90c2c069d10730585b41ec542
#
_cell.length_a   1.000
_cell.length_b   1.000
_cell.length_c   1.000
_cell.angle_alpha   90.00
_cell.angle_beta   90.00
_cell.angle_gamma   90.00
#
_symmetry.space_group_name_H-M   'P 1'
#
loop_
_entity.id
_entity.type
_entity.pdbx_description
1 polymer ?
#
loop_
_entity_poly.entity_id
_entity_poly.type
_entity_poly.pdbx_seq_one_letter_code
_entity_poly.pdbx_strand_id
1 'polypeptide(L)'
;MKPETPLAVHAPTGLLVGARQVLSPHSDPRPSGVAADLIVLHGISLPPGQFGGAWIERLFNGQLPRDGHPYFAEIDGMRVSAHVLVRRDGEIVQFVPFQSRAWHAGQSSWEGRSACNDFSIGIELEGSDEVPYEAAQYASVVRLVRALLVAYPQMSLSRLVGHSDIAPGRKTDPGDAFDWSQLRAQLA
;
A
#
# COMPACT_ATOMS: atom_id res chain seq x y z
N MET A 1 7.90 19.48 19.76
CA MET A 1 7.70 18.61 18.57
C MET A 1 9.06 18.04 18.19
N LYS A 2 9.26 16.70 18.19
CA LYS A 2 10.46 16.12 17.60
C LYS A 2 10.44 16.42 16.10
N PRO A 3 11.55 16.83 15.48
CA PRO A 3 11.59 16.97 14.03
C PRO A 3 11.24 15.61 13.41
N GLU A 4 10.20 15.59 12.55
CA GLU A 4 9.88 14.38 11.80
C GLU A 4 11.06 14.03 10.90
N THR A 5 11.53 12.79 10.99
CA THR A 5 12.55 12.27 10.09
C THR A 5 12.00 12.36 8.66
N PRO A 6 12.71 13.04 7.73
CA PRO A 6 12.24 13.09 6.35
C PRO A 6 12.18 11.69 5.76
N LEU A 7 11.06 11.37 5.10
CA LEU A 7 10.94 10.13 4.34
C LEU A 7 11.80 10.22 3.06
N ALA A 8 12.60 9.20 2.82
CA ALA A 8 13.37 9.10 1.57
C ALA A 8 13.54 7.63 1.18
N VAL A 9 13.53 7.35 -0.11
CA VAL A 9 13.83 6.00 -0.62
C VAL A 9 15.34 5.82 -0.71
N HIS A 10 15.86 4.81 -0.03
CA HIS A 10 17.26 4.42 -0.19
C HIS A 10 17.43 3.65 -1.50
N ALA A 11 17.92 4.30 -2.52
CA ALA A 11 17.97 3.79 -3.89
C ALA A 11 18.61 2.39 -4.03
N PRO A 12 19.74 2.05 -3.36
CA PRO A 12 20.35 0.72 -3.49
C PRO A 12 19.48 -0.42 -2.96
N THR A 13 18.65 -0.20 -1.95
CA THR A 13 17.85 -1.27 -1.30
C THR A 13 16.36 -1.17 -1.61
N GLY A 14 15.86 -0.02 -2.09
CA GLY A 14 14.43 0.23 -2.20
C GLY A 14 13.69 0.36 -0.87
N LEU A 15 14.44 0.51 0.24
CA LEU A 15 13.85 0.70 1.56
C LEU A 15 13.55 2.17 1.83
N LEU A 16 12.49 2.41 2.57
CA LEU A 16 12.05 3.74 2.98
C LEU A 16 12.73 4.14 4.30
N VAL A 17 13.61 5.11 4.24
CA VAL A 17 14.21 5.72 5.44
C VAL A 17 13.12 6.46 6.21
N GLY A 18 13.06 6.24 7.53
CA GLY A 18 12.05 6.84 8.40
C GLY A 18 10.76 6.01 8.55
N ALA A 19 10.68 4.83 7.91
CA ALA A 19 9.61 3.87 8.14
C ALA A 19 10.07 2.68 8.98
N ARG A 20 9.14 2.06 9.71
CA ARG A 20 9.38 0.78 10.36
C ARG A 20 9.42 -0.33 9.31
N GLN A 21 10.37 -1.23 9.41
CA GLN A 21 10.58 -2.33 8.46
C GLN A 21 10.09 -3.65 9.06
N VAL A 22 9.18 -4.34 8.34
CA VAL A 22 8.67 -5.68 8.66
C VAL A 22 8.60 -6.47 7.36
N LEU A 23 9.74 -7.01 6.91
CA LEU A 23 9.85 -7.56 5.57
C LEU A 23 9.00 -8.82 5.39
N SER A 24 8.20 -8.83 4.32
CA SER A 24 7.31 -9.92 3.93
C SER A 24 8.02 -10.91 3.01
N PRO A 25 7.80 -12.23 3.20
CA PRO A 25 8.22 -13.25 2.24
C PRO A 25 7.35 -13.31 0.97
N HIS A 26 6.20 -12.62 0.97
CA HIS A 26 5.25 -12.61 -0.14
C HIS A 26 5.62 -11.54 -1.17
N SER A 27 6.80 -11.69 -1.75
CA SER A 27 7.32 -10.81 -2.79
C SER A 27 8.29 -11.55 -3.68
N ASP A 28 8.52 -11.03 -4.87
CA ASP A 28 9.47 -11.56 -5.83
C ASP A 28 10.09 -10.45 -6.69
N PRO A 29 11.09 -10.75 -7.53
CA PRO A 29 11.64 -9.76 -8.44
C PRO A 29 10.59 -9.28 -9.45
N ARG A 30 10.65 -8.00 -9.83
CA ARG A 30 9.90 -7.50 -10.98
C ARG A 30 10.40 -8.15 -12.27
N PRO A 31 9.53 -8.27 -13.30
CA PRO A 31 9.98 -8.73 -14.62
C PRO A 31 11.15 -7.87 -15.13
N SER A 32 12.06 -8.52 -15.88
CA SER A 32 13.25 -7.85 -16.41
C SER A 32 12.88 -6.63 -17.24
N GLY A 33 13.52 -5.49 -16.98
CA GLY A 33 13.30 -4.23 -17.68
C GLY A 33 12.03 -3.48 -17.26
N VAL A 34 11.27 -3.98 -16.29
CA VAL A 34 10.08 -3.31 -15.77
C VAL A 34 10.42 -2.51 -14.51
N ALA A 35 10.27 -1.20 -14.60
CA ALA A 35 10.34 -0.30 -13.44
C ALA A 35 8.95 0.02 -12.90
N ALA A 36 8.86 0.35 -11.61
CA ALA A 36 7.61 0.83 -11.02
C ALA A 36 7.31 2.25 -11.52
N ASP A 37 6.12 2.44 -12.09
CA ASP A 37 5.67 3.71 -12.65
C ASP A 37 4.22 4.07 -12.29
N LEU A 38 3.58 3.27 -11.43
CA LEU A 38 2.21 3.43 -10.95
C LEU A 38 2.19 3.34 -9.41
N ILE A 39 1.39 4.17 -8.75
CA ILE A 39 1.09 4.07 -7.31
C ILE A 39 -0.37 3.69 -7.15
N VAL A 40 -0.62 2.61 -6.40
CA VAL A 40 -1.98 2.11 -6.14
C VAL A 40 -2.27 2.23 -4.66
N LEU A 41 -3.33 2.97 -4.32
CA LEU A 41 -3.84 3.06 -2.96
C LEU A 41 -4.91 1.98 -2.73
N HIS A 42 -4.82 1.36 -1.57
CA HIS A 42 -5.74 0.33 -1.08
C HIS A 42 -6.32 0.73 0.27
N GLY A 43 -7.41 0.06 0.66
CA GLY A 43 -7.93 0.08 2.02
C GLY A 43 -7.93 -1.32 2.60
N ILE A 44 -7.42 -1.47 3.81
CA ILE A 44 -7.36 -2.76 4.49
C ILE A 44 -7.79 -2.64 5.95
N SER A 45 -8.64 -3.55 6.39
CA SER A 45 -8.93 -3.79 7.81
C SER A 45 -8.92 -5.28 8.09
N LEU A 46 -8.38 -5.69 9.23
CA LEU A 46 -8.29 -7.10 9.57
C LEU A 46 -8.42 -7.33 11.08
N PRO A 47 -9.49 -8.04 11.53
CA PRO A 47 -10.65 -8.50 10.75
C PRO A 47 -11.40 -7.36 10.05
N PRO A 48 -12.29 -7.64 9.08
CA PRO A 48 -13.04 -6.59 8.38
C PRO A 48 -13.70 -5.59 9.33
N GLY A 49 -13.47 -4.29 9.09
CA GLY A 49 -13.98 -3.18 9.89
C GLY A 49 -13.28 -2.99 11.25
N GLN A 50 -12.25 -3.78 11.57
CA GLN A 50 -11.47 -3.62 12.80
C GLN A 50 -10.08 -3.05 12.48
N PHE A 51 -9.64 -2.10 13.30
CA PHE A 51 -8.38 -1.37 13.11
C PHE A 51 -7.44 -1.63 14.29
N GLY A 52 -6.14 -1.42 14.04
CA GLY A 52 -5.10 -1.63 15.05
C GLY A 52 -4.62 -3.08 15.14
N GLY A 53 -3.73 -3.31 16.11
CA GLY A 53 -3.14 -4.63 16.34
C GLY A 53 -2.16 -5.08 15.26
N ALA A 54 -1.87 -6.38 15.23
CA ALA A 54 -0.81 -6.95 14.38
C ALA A 54 -1.35 -7.83 13.22
N TRP A 55 -2.66 -7.88 12.99
CA TRP A 55 -3.22 -8.87 12.08
C TRP A 55 -2.83 -8.63 10.63
N ILE A 56 -2.77 -7.38 10.16
CA ILE A 56 -2.32 -7.04 8.80
C ILE A 56 -0.86 -7.45 8.61
N GLU A 57 0.00 -7.16 9.60
CA GLU A 57 1.41 -7.58 9.56
C GLU A 57 1.54 -9.10 9.51
N ARG A 58 0.75 -9.82 10.32
CA ARG A 58 0.74 -11.28 10.32
C ARG A 58 0.26 -11.87 9.00
N LEU A 59 -0.77 -11.26 8.39
CA LEU A 59 -1.24 -11.66 7.05
C LEU A 59 -0.11 -11.52 6.02
N PHE A 60 0.53 -10.35 5.97
CA PHE A 60 1.60 -10.09 5.00
C PHE A 60 2.86 -10.94 5.25
N ASN A 61 3.04 -11.46 6.45
CA ASN A 61 4.14 -12.36 6.78
C ASN A 61 3.77 -13.85 6.73
N GLY A 62 2.54 -14.21 6.33
CA GLY A 62 2.08 -15.60 6.31
C GLY A 62 1.97 -16.24 7.69
N GLN A 63 1.74 -15.42 8.73
CA GLN A 63 1.68 -15.82 10.15
C GLN A 63 0.29 -15.56 10.76
N LEU A 64 -0.73 -15.37 9.93
CA LEU A 64 -2.09 -15.16 10.41
C LEU A 64 -2.63 -16.47 10.99
N PRO A 65 -2.98 -16.53 12.30
CA PRO A 65 -3.49 -17.75 12.89
C PRO A 65 -4.94 -17.99 12.42
N ARG A 66 -5.19 -19.16 11.87
CA ARG A 66 -6.50 -19.55 11.32
C ARG A 66 -7.63 -19.45 12.36
N ASP A 67 -7.33 -19.71 13.62
CA ASP A 67 -8.26 -19.72 14.75
C ASP A 67 -8.35 -18.38 15.50
N GLY A 68 -7.58 -17.38 15.08
CA GLY A 68 -7.56 -16.06 15.72
C GLY A 68 -8.84 -15.23 15.53
N HIS A 69 -9.61 -15.52 14.49
CA HIS A 69 -10.92 -14.93 14.20
C HIS A 69 -11.63 -15.76 13.13
N PRO A 70 -12.99 -15.88 13.14
CA PRO A 70 -13.72 -16.67 12.13
C PRO A 70 -13.36 -16.33 10.68
N TYR A 71 -13.22 -15.05 10.36
CA TYR A 71 -12.80 -14.55 9.03
C TYR A 71 -11.41 -15.06 8.60
N PHE A 72 -10.50 -15.34 9.54
CA PHE A 72 -9.15 -15.79 9.18
C PHE A 72 -9.14 -17.20 8.60
N ALA A 73 -10.13 -18.02 8.95
CA ALA A 73 -10.31 -19.32 8.32
C ALA A 73 -10.70 -19.21 6.83
N GLU A 74 -11.40 -18.13 6.43
CA GLU A 74 -11.82 -17.90 5.05
C GLU A 74 -10.64 -17.48 4.15
N ILE A 75 -9.64 -16.82 4.74
CA ILE A 75 -8.44 -16.33 4.05
C ILE A 75 -7.18 -17.15 4.36
N ASP A 76 -7.35 -18.31 4.98
CA ASP A 76 -6.25 -19.20 5.32
C ASP A 76 -5.42 -19.58 4.08
N GLY A 77 -4.11 -19.53 4.22
CA GLY A 77 -3.19 -19.79 3.12
C GLY A 77 -3.08 -18.67 2.07
N MET A 78 -3.79 -17.56 2.22
CA MET A 78 -3.66 -16.41 1.32
C MET A 78 -2.24 -15.83 1.37
N ARG A 79 -1.63 -15.64 0.20
CA ARG A 79 -0.30 -15.05 0.05
C ARG A 79 -0.43 -13.69 -0.62
N VAL A 80 -0.47 -12.65 0.18
CA VAL A 80 -0.59 -11.26 -0.26
C VAL A 80 0.39 -10.39 0.51
N SER A 81 0.74 -9.25 -0.04
CA SER A 81 1.52 -8.20 0.60
C SER A 81 1.27 -6.87 -0.08
N ALA A 82 1.65 -5.77 0.57
CA ALA A 82 1.83 -4.48 -0.08
C ALA A 82 3.26 -3.98 0.17
N HIS A 83 3.66 -2.93 -0.53
CA HIS A 83 4.97 -2.34 -0.25
C HIS A 83 4.94 -1.63 1.10
N VAL A 84 3.87 -0.91 1.38
CA VAL A 84 3.73 -0.08 2.58
C VAL A 84 2.31 -0.19 3.15
N LEU A 85 2.19 -0.16 4.47
CA LEU A 85 0.96 0.10 5.21
C LEU A 85 1.08 1.46 5.92
N VAL A 86 0.04 2.27 5.81
CA VAL A 86 -0.15 3.49 6.59
C VAL A 86 -1.25 3.23 7.61
N ARG A 87 -0.89 3.17 8.89
CA ARG A 87 -1.83 2.93 9.99
C ARG A 87 -2.69 4.17 10.28
N ARG A 88 -3.75 3.98 11.06
CA ARG A 88 -4.68 5.05 11.45
C ARG A 88 -3.99 6.27 12.10
N ASP A 89 -2.96 6.05 12.89
CA ASP A 89 -2.16 7.10 13.54
C ASP A 89 -1.10 7.73 12.64
N GLY A 90 -1.02 7.28 11.38
CA GLY A 90 -0.04 7.74 10.40
C GLY A 90 1.30 6.99 10.45
N GLU A 91 1.46 5.97 11.31
CA GLU A 91 2.66 5.13 11.26
C GLU A 91 2.82 4.50 9.87
N ILE A 92 4.03 4.54 9.34
CA ILE A 92 4.39 3.92 8.06
C ILE A 92 5.19 2.66 8.33
N VAL A 93 4.69 1.52 7.83
CA VAL A 93 5.33 0.21 7.92
C VAL A 93 5.63 -0.29 6.52
N GLN A 94 6.89 -0.59 6.22
CA GLN A 94 7.28 -1.16 4.94
C GLN A 94 7.47 -2.67 5.03
N PHE A 95 6.86 -3.40 4.07
CA PHE A 95 6.91 -4.86 3.97
C PHE A 95 7.72 -5.35 2.78
N VAL A 96 7.71 -4.61 1.67
CA VAL A 96 8.41 -5.02 0.45
C VAL A 96 9.27 -3.86 -0.04
N PRO A 97 10.55 -4.08 -0.35
CA PRO A 97 11.38 -3.08 -1.01
C PRO A 97 10.76 -2.62 -2.32
N PHE A 98 10.79 -1.34 -2.63
CA PHE A 98 10.14 -0.79 -3.84
C PHE A 98 10.69 -1.33 -5.15
N GLN A 99 11.91 -1.88 -5.14
CA GLN A 99 12.51 -2.56 -6.29
C GLN A 99 11.91 -3.94 -6.55
N SER A 100 11.32 -4.56 -5.54
CA SER A 100 10.64 -5.85 -5.64
C SER A 100 9.18 -5.68 -6.03
N ARG A 101 8.55 -6.77 -6.39
CA ARG A 101 7.13 -6.87 -6.69
C ARG A 101 6.37 -7.36 -5.46
N ALA A 102 5.51 -6.52 -4.88
CA ALA A 102 4.53 -6.94 -3.87
C ALA A 102 3.29 -7.53 -4.54
N TRP A 103 2.54 -8.33 -3.81
CA TRP A 103 1.36 -9.05 -4.33
C TRP A 103 0.07 -8.42 -3.79
N HIS A 104 -0.32 -7.23 -4.31
CA HIS A 104 -1.44 -6.42 -3.82
C HIS A 104 -2.59 -6.23 -4.81
N ALA A 105 -2.32 -6.26 -6.12
CA ALA A 105 -3.30 -5.87 -7.13
C ALA A 105 -4.15 -7.04 -7.65
N GLY A 106 -3.66 -8.29 -7.56
CA GLY A 106 -4.32 -9.45 -8.15
C GLY A 106 -4.54 -9.30 -9.65
N GLN A 107 -5.66 -9.80 -10.16
CA GLN A 107 -6.06 -9.57 -11.55
C GLN A 107 -6.41 -8.10 -11.73
N SER A 108 -5.66 -7.40 -12.56
CA SER A 108 -5.72 -5.94 -12.68
C SER A 108 -5.17 -5.48 -14.02
N SER A 109 -5.59 -4.27 -14.44
CA SER A 109 -5.06 -3.61 -15.63
C SER A 109 -5.09 -2.10 -15.49
N TRP A 110 -4.11 -1.41 -16.09
CA TRP A 110 -4.03 0.03 -16.15
C TRP A 110 -3.49 0.49 -17.50
N GLU A 111 -4.19 1.38 -18.20
CA GLU A 111 -3.81 1.92 -19.51
C GLU A 111 -3.41 0.80 -20.51
N GLY A 112 -4.20 -0.28 -20.58
CA GLY A 112 -3.95 -1.41 -21.48
C GLY A 112 -2.85 -2.39 -21.03
N ARG A 113 -2.17 -2.15 -19.90
CA ARG A 113 -1.19 -3.05 -19.31
C ARG A 113 -1.85 -3.90 -18.24
N SER A 114 -1.76 -5.21 -18.34
CA SER A 114 -2.22 -6.17 -17.32
C SER A 114 -1.18 -6.40 -16.23
N ALA A 115 -1.61 -7.08 -15.15
CA ALA A 115 -0.73 -7.49 -14.04
C ALA A 115 -0.04 -6.29 -13.34
N CYS A 116 -0.84 -5.37 -12.80
CA CYS A 116 -0.34 -4.13 -12.20
C CYS A 116 0.70 -4.35 -11.07
N ASN A 117 0.73 -5.51 -10.42
CA ASN A 117 1.84 -5.84 -9.49
C ASN A 117 3.21 -5.63 -10.12
N ASP A 118 3.36 -5.91 -11.41
CA ASP A 118 4.65 -5.90 -12.09
C ASP A 118 5.28 -4.49 -12.13
N PHE A 119 4.44 -3.45 -12.25
CA PHE A 119 4.88 -2.07 -12.47
C PHE A 119 4.31 -1.06 -11.48
N SER A 120 3.68 -1.49 -10.39
CA SER A 120 3.14 -0.57 -9.39
C SER A 120 3.82 -0.70 -8.02
N ILE A 121 3.62 0.33 -7.22
CA ILE A 121 3.86 0.34 -5.78
C ILE A 121 2.49 0.36 -5.10
N GLY A 122 2.15 -0.68 -4.34
CA GLY A 122 0.92 -0.76 -3.54
C GLY A 122 1.12 -0.17 -2.16
N ILE A 123 0.22 0.73 -1.79
CA ILE A 123 0.16 1.38 -0.48
C ILE A 123 -1.18 1.04 0.14
N GLU A 124 -1.18 0.27 1.21
CA GLU A 124 -2.38 0.00 2.01
C GLU A 124 -2.58 1.10 3.04
N LEU A 125 -3.81 1.58 3.17
CA LEU A 125 -4.23 2.41 4.29
C LEU A 125 -5.10 1.56 5.23
N GLU A 126 -4.78 1.55 6.51
CA GLU A 126 -5.64 0.88 7.50
C GLU A 126 -7.00 1.59 7.56
N GLY A 127 -8.03 0.95 7.01
CA GLY A 127 -9.33 1.57 6.80
C GLY A 127 -10.35 0.62 6.18
N SER A 128 -11.48 1.17 5.81
CA SER A 128 -12.55 0.49 5.08
C SER A 128 -13.25 1.46 4.14
N ASP A 129 -14.07 0.94 3.23
CA ASP A 129 -14.77 1.74 2.23
C ASP A 129 -15.71 2.79 2.82
N GLU A 130 -16.22 2.56 4.05
CA GLU A 130 -17.28 3.35 4.67
C GLU A 130 -16.79 4.25 5.81
N VAL A 131 -15.60 3.99 6.36
CA VAL A 131 -15.07 4.74 7.51
C VAL A 131 -14.06 5.78 7.05
N PRO A 132 -14.25 7.07 7.36
CA PRO A 132 -13.31 8.12 6.98
C PRO A 132 -11.88 7.82 7.44
N TYR A 133 -10.94 8.12 6.57
CA TYR A 133 -9.51 8.03 6.87
C TYR A 133 -9.06 9.21 7.74
N GLU A 134 -8.04 9.00 8.54
CA GLU A 134 -7.56 10.00 9.49
C GLU A 134 -6.65 11.04 8.83
N ALA A 135 -6.65 12.26 9.34
CA ALA A 135 -5.75 13.32 8.86
C ALA A 135 -4.27 12.91 8.90
N ALA A 136 -3.87 12.12 9.90
CA ALA A 136 -2.53 11.58 10.03
C ALA A 136 -2.17 10.63 8.88
N GLN A 137 -3.14 9.86 8.36
CA GLN A 137 -2.93 8.99 7.21
C GLN A 137 -2.70 9.81 5.94
N TYR A 138 -3.51 10.83 5.67
CA TYR A 138 -3.30 11.74 4.52
C TYR A 138 -1.92 12.40 4.57
N ALA A 139 -1.52 12.92 5.74
CA ALA A 139 -0.21 13.52 5.91
C ALA A 139 0.93 12.54 5.58
N SER A 140 0.81 11.29 6.04
CA SER A 140 1.80 10.24 5.77
C SER A 140 1.80 9.80 4.30
N VAL A 141 0.64 9.67 3.66
CA VAL A 141 0.53 9.36 2.22
C VAL A 141 1.17 10.46 1.39
N VAL A 142 0.93 11.74 1.70
CA VAL A 142 1.53 12.87 0.99
C VAL A 142 3.06 12.81 1.06
N ARG A 143 3.62 12.59 2.26
CA ARG A 143 5.08 12.45 2.45
C ARG A 143 5.65 11.27 1.66
N LEU A 144 4.96 10.13 1.69
CA LEU A 144 5.34 8.91 0.99
C LEU A 144 5.31 9.10 -0.53
N VAL A 145 4.22 9.65 -1.07
CA VAL A 145 4.08 9.92 -2.50
C VAL A 145 5.17 10.88 -2.97
N ARG A 146 5.45 11.96 -2.24
CA ARG A 146 6.54 12.90 -2.57
C ARG A 146 7.91 12.20 -2.60
N ALA A 147 8.19 11.32 -1.63
CA ALA A 147 9.43 10.54 -1.61
C ALA A 147 9.54 9.59 -2.81
N LEU A 148 8.43 8.97 -3.21
CA LEU A 148 8.36 8.09 -4.38
C LEU A 148 8.56 8.86 -5.69
N LEU A 149 7.93 10.02 -5.86
CA LEU A 149 8.10 10.85 -7.06
C LEU A 149 9.55 11.34 -7.22
N VAL A 150 10.26 11.59 -6.12
CA VAL A 150 11.69 11.92 -6.16
C VAL A 150 12.54 10.70 -6.57
N ALA A 151 12.22 9.52 -6.03
CA ALA A 151 13.02 8.32 -6.27
C ALA A 151 12.74 7.67 -7.63
N TYR A 152 11.53 7.83 -8.17
CA TYR A 152 11.06 7.23 -9.42
C TYR A 152 10.56 8.31 -10.39
N PRO A 153 11.44 8.95 -11.18
CA PRO A 153 11.08 10.08 -12.04
C PRO A 153 10.03 9.78 -13.13
N GLN A 154 9.81 8.50 -13.44
CA GLN A 154 8.75 8.03 -14.35
C GLN A 154 7.35 8.04 -13.71
N MET A 155 7.24 8.15 -12.40
CA MET A 155 5.98 8.33 -11.70
C MET A 155 5.48 9.77 -11.79
N SER A 156 4.17 9.92 -11.77
CA SER A 156 3.52 11.23 -11.73
C SER A 156 2.22 11.16 -10.92
N LEU A 157 1.69 12.31 -10.54
CA LEU A 157 0.42 12.37 -9.81
C LEU A 157 -0.79 11.86 -10.63
N SER A 158 -0.70 11.86 -11.97
CA SER A 158 -1.71 11.25 -12.83
C SER A 158 -1.69 9.71 -12.78
N ARG A 159 -0.62 9.14 -12.27
CA ARG A 159 -0.44 7.70 -12.05
C ARG A 159 -0.56 7.29 -10.58
N LEU A 160 -1.29 8.08 -9.81
CA LEU A 160 -1.72 7.78 -8.44
C LEU A 160 -3.22 7.45 -8.46
N VAL A 161 -3.55 6.18 -8.26
CA VAL A 161 -4.88 5.60 -8.48
C VAL A 161 -5.33 4.72 -7.33
N GLY A 162 -6.60 4.35 -7.28
CA GLY A 162 -7.15 3.37 -6.35
C GLY A 162 -7.13 1.94 -6.90
N HIS A 163 -7.30 0.96 -6.05
CA HIS A 163 -7.48 -0.42 -6.47
C HIS A 163 -8.72 -0.59 -7.36
N SER A 164 -9.78 0.15 -7.06
CA SER A 164 -11.00 0.20 -7.88
C SER A 164 -10.74 0.65 -9.32
N ASP A 165 -9.75 1.52 -9.56
CA ASP A 165 -9.41 2.01 -10.89
C ASP A 165 -8.72 0.94 -11.75
N ILE A 166 -7.91 0.08 -11.12
CA ILE A 166 -7.15 -0.98 -11.81
C ILE A 166 -7.88 -2.33 -11.84
N ALA A 167 -8.95 -2.48 -11.07
CA ALA A 167 -9.74 -3.70 -10.98
C ALA A 167 -11.25 -3.38 -10.87
N PRO A 168 -11.83 -2.60 -11.82
CA PRO A 168 -13.21 -2.15 -11.76
C PRO A 168 -14.18 -3.34 -11.72
N GLY A 169 -15.22 -3.22 -10.89
CA GLY A 169 -16.22 -4.27 -10.67
C GLY A 169 -15.76 -5.43 -9.79
N ARG A 170 -14.47 -5.54 -9.49
CA ARG A 170 -13.90 -6.55 -8.58
C ARG A 170 -13.47 -5.97 -7.23
N LYS A 171 -13.03 -4.72 -7.23
CA LYS A 171 -12.52 -4.01 -6.07
C LYS A 171 -13.13 -2.63 -5.93
N THR A 172 -13.32 -2.20 -4.69
CA THR A 172 -13.91 -0.91 -4.33
C THR A 172 -12.91 -0.01 -3.59
N ASP A 173 -11.90 -0.61 -2.96
CA ASP A 173 -10.92 0.09 -2.15
C ASP A 173 -10.08 1.12 -2.94
N PRO A 174 -9.71 2.24 -2.31
CA PRO A 174 -9.84 2.58 -0.90
C PRO A 174 -11.25 3.00 -0.46
N GLY A 175 -12.28 2.92 -1.32
CA GLY A 175 -13.68 3.15 -1.04
C GLY A 175 -14.10 4.63 -1.06
N ASP A 176 -15.42 4.84 -0.93
CA ASP A 176 -16.04 6.18 -1.03
C ASP A 176 -15.67 7.10 0.15
N ALA A 177 -15.26 6.52 1.29
CA ALA A 177 -14.81 7.29 2.45
C ALA A 177 -13.41 7.90 2.28
N PHE A 178 -12.68 7.54 1.21
CA PHE A 178 -11.38 8.13 0.92
C PHE A 178 -11.52 9.44 0.13
N ASP A 179 -11.05 10.55 0.71
CA ASP A 179 -11.14 11.87 0.09
C ASP A 179 -9.96 12.12 -0.86
N TRP A 180 -10.16 11.76 -2.13
CA TRP A 180 -9.20 12.02 -3.21
C TRP A 180 -8.94 13.51 -3.41
N SER A 181 -9.95 14.37 -3.18
CA SER A 181 -9.82 15.82 -3.35
C SER A 181 -8.88 16.41 -2.30
N GLN A 182 -9.01 15.97 -1.05
CA GLN A 182 -8.11 16.33 0.03
C GLN A 182 -6.68 15.89 -0.26
N LEU A 183 -6.47 14.63 -0.70
CA LEU A 183 -5.14 14.13 -1.02
C LEU A 183 -4.50 14.95 -2.15
N ARG A 184 -5.23 15.16 -3.25
CA ARG A 184 -4.73 15.92 -4.42
C ARG A 184 -4.39 17.36 -4.06
N ALA A 185 -5.21 18.03 -3.25
CA ALA A 185 -4.94 19.38 -2.78
C ALA A 185 -3.67 19.50 -1.94
N GLN A 186 -3.34 18.45 -1.14
CA GLN A 186 -2.13 18.44 -0.33
C GLN A 186 -0.87 18.07 -1.15
N LEU A 187 -1.03 17.42 -2.31
CA LEU A 187 0.08 17.05 -3.20
C LEU A 187 0.42 18.15 -4.21
N ALA A 188 -0.51 19.03 -4.52
CA ALA A 188 -0.32 20.19 -5.38
C ALA A 188 0.65 21.20 -4.74
#